data_a31ec9d4844dea74cf96689d67526db0
#
_entry.id   a31ec9d4844dea74cf96689d67526db0
#
_cell.length_a   1.000
_cell.length_b   1.000
_cell.length_c   1.000
_cell.angle_alpha   90.00
_cell.angle_beta   90.00
_cell.angle_gamma   90.00
#
_symmetry.space_group_name_H-M   'P 1'
#
loop_
_entity.id
_entity.type
_entity.pdbx_description
1 polymer ?
#
loop_
_entity_poly.entity_id
_entity_poly.type
_entity_poly.pdbx_seq_one_letter_code
_entity_poly.pdbx_strand_id
1 'polypeptide(L)'
;MSDEQEDFEEASDPDLLDDEGETEWVGEEEWGDEEEVPTFVDNGDGTISDTRSNLMWKKDDSFKEFGYGINWFEAQDYCEMLNEKKFAGYDDWRLPSGEEAKSAFSFTQSNSDKDGAETHISELFEPGGGHNTWTYEEKPDYQQYAQKFSFVTGNEMWEHKDNEYSYCRVTRDVIQEEWEPEWRKETKTFER
;
A
#
# COMPACT_ATOMS: atom_id res chain seq x y z
N MET A 1 29.80 66.98 -9.15
CA MET A 1 30.55 67.06 -10.43
C MET A 1 30.69 65.57 -10.85
N SER A 2 30.08 65.09 -11.86
CA SER A 2 29.11 65.48 -12.87
C SER A 2 28.20 64.31 -13.13
N ASP A 3 26.93 64.60 -13.27
CA ASP A 3 25.89 63.71 -13.76
C ASP A 3 26.19 63.32 -15.21
N GLU A 4 26.08 62.06 -15.55
CA GLU A 4 25.79 61.62 -16.92
C GLU A 4 24.57 60.70 -16.87
N GLN A 5 23.42 61.30 -17.17
CA GLN A 5 22.21 60.62 -17.58
C GLN A 5 22.42 60.10 -19.01
N GLU A 6 22.36 58.80 -19.20
CA GLU A 6 22.16 58.23 -20.53
C GLU A 6 20.67 57.99 -20.73
N ASP A 7 20.09 58.78 -21.62
CA ASP A 7 18.75 58.65 -22.15
C ASP A 7 18.68 57.37 -23.02
N PHE A 8 17.87 56.42 -22.61
CA PHE A 8 17.55 55.27 -23.43
C PHE A 8 16.29 55.57 -24.24
N GLU A 9 16.47 55.90 -25.52
CA GLU A 9 15.39 56.07 -26.49
C GLU A 9 14.68 54.74 -26.74
N GLU A 10 13.40 54.72 -26.43
CA GLU A 10 12.44 53.71 -26.72
C GLU A 10 12.11 53.69 -28.22
N ALA A 11 12.70 52.77 -28.95
CA ALA A 11 12.34 52.51 -30.34
C ALA A 11 11.08 51.65 -30.37
N SER A 12 9.94 52.26 -30.56
CA SER A 12 8.66 51.65 -30.89
C SER A 12 8.69 51.16 -32.32
N ASP A 13 8.67 49.83 -32.49
CA ASP A 13 8.49 49.19 -33.80
C ASP A 13 6.98 49.02 -34.06
N PRO A 14 6.43 49.64 -35.11
CA PRO A 14 4.98 49.68 -35.36
C PRO A 14 4.44 48.55 -36.24
N ASP A 15 5.16 47.45 -36.44
CA ASP A 15 4.79 46.40 -37.43
C ASP A 15 4.53 45.01 -36.84
N LEU A 16 3.95 44.96 -35.65
CA LEU A 16 3.36 43.68 -35.16
C LEU A 16 1.84 43.82 -35.04
N LEU A 17 1.21 43.92 -36.23
CA LEU A 17 -0.25 43.76 -36.35
C LEU A 17 -0.59 42.26 -36.46
N ASP A 18 -1.35 41.81 -35.46
CA ASP A 18 -2.47 40.91 -35.55
C ASP A 18 -2.28 39.62 -36.34
N ASP A 19 -1.81 38.58 -35.67
CA ASP A 19 -2.29 37.23 -35.93
C ASP A 19 -3.20 36.80 -34.76
N GLU A 20 -4.50 37.08 -34.91
CA GLU A 20 -5.55 36.52 -34.08
C GLU A 20 -5.64 34.98 -34.38
N GLY A 21 -4.61 34.27 -34.03
CA GLY A 21 -4.64 32.81 -33.90
C GLY A 21 -5.45 32.48 -32.65
N GLU A 22 -6.72 32.13 -32.84
CA GLU A 22 -7.49 31.43 -31.83
C GLU A 22 -6.71 30.16 -31.41
N THR A 23 -5.96 30.24 -30.32
CA THR A 23 -5.45 29.06 -29.65
C THR A 23 -6.65 28.38 -29.03
N GLU A 24 -7.18 27.40 -29.74
CA GLU A 24 -8.10 26.40 -29.21
C GLU A 24 -7.40 25.80 -27.99
N TRP A 25 -7.82 26.19 -26.79
CA TRP A 25 -7.41 25.58 -25.54
C TRP A 25 -7.90 24.13 -25.60
N VAL A 26 -7.02 23.21 -26.02
CA VAL A 26 -7.20 21.80 -25.75
C VAL A 26 -7.26 21.70 -24.24
N GLY A 27 -8.45 21.36 -23.77
CA GLY A 27 -8.69 21.22 -22.33
C GLY A 27 -7.58 20.43 -21.70
N GLU A 28 -7.05 20.96 -20.62
CA GLU A 28 -6.20 20.21 -19.71
C GLU A 28 -6.98 18.94 -19.38
N GLU A 29 -6.56 17.82 -19.98
CA GLU A 29 -6.97 16.52 -19.47
C GLU A 29 -6.45 16.47 -18.06
N GLU A 30 -7.34 16.69 -17.11
CA GLU A 30 -7.12 16.53 -15.70
C GLU A 30 -6.83 15.05 -15.50
N TRP A 31 -5.54 14.68 -15.60
CA TRP A 31 -5.05 13.40 -15.13
C TRP A 31 -5.15 13.43 -13.62
N GLY A 32 -6.38 13.30 -13.14
CA GLY A 32 -6.62 12.95 -11.77
C GLY A 32 -6.06 11.55 -11.59
N ASP A 33 -4.94 11.42 -10.88
CA ASP A 33 -4.57 10.18 -10.23
C ASP A 33 -5.72 9.86 -9.27
N GLU A 34 -6.75 9.17 -9.77
CA GLU A 34 -7.73 8.55 -8.89
C GLU A 34 -6.95 7.53 -8.08
N GLU A 35 -6.60 7.91 -6.84
CA GLU A 35 -6.06 6.95 -5.87
C GLU A 35 -7.03 5.77 -5.84
N GLU A 36 -6.59 4.64 -6.37
CA GLU A 36 -7.39 3.44 -6.37
C GLU A 36 -7.62 2.99 -4.92
N VAL A 37 -8.83 3.20 -4.44
CA VAL A 37 -9.22 2.76 -3.09
C VAL A 37 -9.20 1.23 -3.05
N PRO A 38 -8.47 0.62 -2.10
CA PRO A 38 -8.46 -0.82 -1.94
C PRO A 38 -9.88 -1.39 -1.79
N THR A 39 -10.21 -2.40 -2.58
CA THR A 39 -11.52 -3.05 -2.52
C THR A 39 -11.44 -4.28 -1.65
N PHE A 40 -11.80 -4.13 -0.38
CA PHE A 40 -11.82 -5.23 0.58
C PHE A 40 -13.20 -5.85 0.72
N VAL A 41 -13.23 -7.17 0.92
CA VAL A 41 -14.44 -7.95 1.19
C VAL A 41 -14.23 -8.73 2.49
N ASP A 42 -15.16 -8.60 3.43
CA ASP A 42 -15.17 -9.38 4.68
C ASP A 42 -15.60 -10.83 4.38
N ASN A 43 -14.74 -11.79 4.71
CA ASN A 43 -15.01 -13.21 4.49
C ASN A 43 -15.84 -13.84 5.63
N GLY A 44 -16.03 -13.14 6.75
CA GLY A 44 -16.82 -13.58 7.89
C GLY A 44 -16.13 -14.60 8.82
N ASP A 45 -14.88 -14.93 8.57
CA ASP A 45 -14.07 -15.91 9.32
C ASP A 45 -12.86 -15.27 10.03
N GLY A 46 -12.84 -13.95 10.16
CA GLY A 46 -11.73 -13.16 10.71
C GLY A 46 -10.71 -12.74 9.66
N THR A 47 -11.02 -12.94 8.39
CA THR A 47 -10.19 -12.50 7.26
C THR A 47 -10.93 -11.52 6.36
N ILE A 48 -10.17 -10.76 5.58
CA ILE A 48 -10.66 -9.91 4.49
C ILE A 48 -9.83 -10.18 3.24
N SER A 49 -10.50 -10.17 2.08
CA SER A 49 -9.84 -10.32 0.78
C SER A 49 -9.77 -8.97 0.07
N ASP A 50 -8.60 -8.62 -0.46
CA ASP A 50 -8.46 -7.55 -1.43
C ASP A 50 -8.62 -8.14 -2.84
N THR A 51 -9.71 -7.76 -3.51
CA THR A 51 -10.07 -8.30 -4.83
C THR A 51 -9.15 -7.82 -5.95
N ARG A 52 -8.32 -6.79 -5.73
CA ARG A 52 -7.41 -6.23 -6.73
C ARG A 52 -6.02 -6.86 -6.65
N SER A 53 -5.49 -6.99 -5.44
CA SER A 53 -4.15 -7.53 -5.22
C SER A 53 -4.11 -9.06 -5.13
N ASN A 54 -5.27 -9.74 -5.07
CA ASN A 54 -5.39 -11.18 -4.77
C ASN A 54 -4.75 -11.57 -3.43
N LEU A 55 -4.81 -10.65 -2.47
CA LEU A 55 -4.33 -10.90 -1.12
C LEU A 55 -5.49 -11.14 -0.16
N MET A 56 -5.25 -11.98 0.80
CA MET A 56 -6.10 -12.17 1.96
C MET A 56 -5.35 -11.72 3.20
N TRP A 57 -6.00 -10.91 4.02
CA TRP A 57 -5.45 -10.34 5.25
C TRP A 57 -6.20 -10.87 6.46
N LYS A 58 -5.49 -11.06 7.57
CA LYS A 58 -6.14 -11.21 8.87
C LYS A 58 -6.71 -9.85 9.29
N LYS A 59 -7.96 -9.82 9.76
CA LYS A 59 -8.65 -8.56 10.13
C LYS A 59 -7.97 -7.81 11.26
N ASP A 60 -7.53 -8.53 12.27
CA ASP A 60 -6.73 -8.01 13.37
C ASP A 60 -5.22 -8.24 13.13
N ASP A 61 -4.41 -7.73 14.02
CA ASP A 61 -2.96 -7.86 13.95
C ASP A 61 -2.38 -8.41 15.27
N SER A 62 -1.05 -8.51 15.35
CA SER A 62 -0.36 -9.05 16.52
C SER A 62 -0.65 -8.27 17.81
N PHE A 63 -0.92 -6.95 17.74
CA PHE A 63 -1.25 -6.17 18.94
C PHE A 63 -2.57 -6.62 19.56
N LYS A 64 -3.58 -6.90 18.75
CA LYS A 64 -4.89 -7.38 19.25
C LYS A 64 -4.78 -8.72 19.96
N GLU A 65 -3.79 -9.55 19.58
CA GLU A 65 -3.57 -10.86 20.18
C GLU A 65 -2.67 -10.81 21.42
N PHE A 66 -1.60 -9.99 21.39
CA PHE A 66 -0.60 -9.96 22.46
C PHE A 66 -0.73 -8.77 23.43
N GLY A 67 -1.28 -7.63 22.95
CA GLY A 67 -1.42 -6.40 23.72
C GLY A 67 -0.14 -5.56 23.82
N TYR A 68 0.90 -5.90 23.06
CA TYR A 68 2.18 -5.19 23.02
C TYR A 68 2.82 -5.27 21.63
N GLY A 69 3.82 -4.43 21.38
CA GLY A 69 4.60 -4.45 20.14
C GLY A 69 5.59 -5.60 20.12
N ILE A 70 5.91 -6.09 18.94
CA ILE A 70 6.79 -7.23 18.71
C ILE A 70 7.96 -6.87 17.78
N ASN A 71 9.07 -7.55 17.94
CA ASN A 71 10.21 -7.44 17.04
C ASN A 71 10.00 -8.27 15.75
N TRP A 72 10.94 -8.15 14.80
CA TRP A 72 10.80 -8.79 13.49
C TRP A 72 10.84 -10.32 13.55
N PHE A 73 11.60 -10.89 14.47
CA PHE A 73 11.68 -12.35 14.66
C PHE A 73 10.38 -12.88 15.25
N GLU A 74 9.86 -12.20 16.27
CA GLU A 74 8.55 -12.53 16.87
C GLU A 74 7.40 -12.36 15.85
N ALA A 75 7.54 -11.45 14.88
CA ALA A 75 6.57 -11.32 13.80
C ALA A 75 6.56 -12.52 12.85
N GLN A 76 7.72 -13.17 12.64
CA GLN A 76 7.79 -14.44 11.90
C GLN A 76 7.21 -15.59 12.73
N ASP A 77 7.57 -15.66 14.02
CA ASP A 77 6.99 -16.66 14.94
C ASP A 77 5.47 -16.52 15.02
N TYR A 78 4.93 -15.29 14.91
CA TYR A 78 3.50 -15.05 14.85
C TYR A 78 2.86 -15.66 13.58
N CYS A 79 3.51 -15.51 12.42
CA CYS A 79 3.05 -16.17 11.20
C CYS A 79 3.07 -17.71 11.35
N GLU A 80 4.14 -18.26 11.90
CA GLU A 80 4.26 -19.71 12.15
C GLU A 80 3.16 -20.20 13.09
N MET A 81 2.89 -19.48 14.18
CA MET A 81 1.81 -19.80 15.12
C MET A 81 0.43 -19.85 14.43
N LEU A 82 0.14 -18.91 13.54
CA LEU A 82 -1.12 -18.90 12.79
C LEU A 82 -1.21 -20.08 11.82
N ASN A 83 -0.10 -20.46 11.19
CA ASN A 83 0.01 -21.59 10.27
C ASN A 83 -0.17 -22.92 11.00
N GLU A 84 0.44 -23.09 12.17
CA GLU A 84 0.26 -24.26 13.03
C GLU A 84 -1.21 -24.42 13.49
N LYS A 85 -1.85 -23.30 13.85
CA LYS A 85 -3.27 -23.29 14.25
C LYS A 85 -4.23 -23.42 13.05
N LYS A 86 -3.72 -23.34 11.84
CA LYS A 86 -4.51 -23.27 10.59
C LYS A 86 -5.59 -22.18 10.67
N PHE A 87 -5.18 -20.95 11.03
CA PHE A 87 -6.12 -19.84 11.18
C PHE A 87 -6.96 -19.66 9.91
N ALA A 88 -8.28 -19.55 10.06
CA ALA A 88 -9.27 -19.51 8.98
C ALA A 88 -9.16 -20.69 7.98
N GLY A 89 -8.54 -21.80 8.36
CA GLY A 89 -8.34 -22.98 7.52
C GLY A 89 -7.08 -22.98 6.66
N TYR A 90 -6.22 -21.96 6.80
CA TYR A 90 -5.00 -21.79 6.00
C TYR A 90 -3.73 -21.97 6.83
N ASP A 91 -2.65 -22.41 6.17
CA ASP A 91 -1.33 -22.67 6.77
C ASP A 91 -0.17 -22.00 5.99
N ASP A 92 -0.47 -20.92 5.27
CA ASP A 92 0.46 -20.17 4.43
C ASP A 92 0.46 -18.65 4.75
N TRP A 93 0.10 -18.28 5.99
CA TRP A 93 0.20 -16.92 6.49
C TRP A 93 1.65 -16.46 6.56
N ARG A 94 1.91 -15.24 6.12
CA ARG A 94 3.25 -14.65 6.04
C ARG A 94 3.25 -13.16 6.32
N LEU A 95 4.42 -12.59 6.53
CA LEU A 95 4.62 -11.15 6.48
C LEU A 95 4.30 -10.62 5.07
N PRO A 96 3.70 -9.43 4.95
CA PRO A 96 3.55 -8.75 3.67
C PRO A 96 4.89 -8.27 3.13
N SER A 97 4.96 -7.98 1.83
CA SER A 97 5.96 -7.08 1.28
C SER A 97 5.62 -5.61 1.58
N GLY A 98 6.58 -4.69 1.36
CA GLY A 98 6.33 -3.26 1.43
C GLY A 98 5.24 -2.82 0.46
N GLU A 99 5.28 -3.29 -0.78
CA GLU A 99 4.26 -3.01 -1.80
C GLU A 99 2.89 -3.59 -1.43
N GLU A 100 2.84 -4.79 -0.84
CA GLU A 100 1.61 -5.37 -0.35
C GLU A 100 1.03 -4.58 0.82
N ALA A 101 1.86 -4.17 1.78
CA ALA A 101 1.43 -3.32 2.89
C ALA A 101 0.91 -1.97 2.39
N LYS A 102 1.58 -1.39 1.38
CA LYS A 102 1.17 -0.15 0.71
C LYS A 102 -0.15 -0.32 -0.03
N SER A 103 -0.43 -1.47 -0.62
CA SER A 103 -1.71 -1.71 -1.30
C SER A 103 -2.92 -1.65 -0.36
N ALA A 104 -2.72 -1.89 0.93
CA ALA A 104 -3.76 -1.78 1.96
C ALA A 104 -3.95 -0.34 2.48
N PHE A 105 -3.08 0.60 2.11
CA PHE A 105 -3.09 1.98 2.55
C PHE A 105 -3.79 2.90 1.56
N SER A 106 -4.60 3.85 2.05
CA SER A 106 -5.13 4.97 1.26
C SER A 106 -5.53 6.12 2.19
N PHE A 107 -5.11 7.34 1.88
CA PHE A 107 -5.52 8.55 2.61
C PHE A 107 -7.03 8.82 2.59
N THR A 108 -7.78 8.14 1.73
CA THR A 108 -9.25 8.23 1.68
C THR A 108 -9.94 7.31 2.69
N GLN A 109 -9.18 6.42 3.34
CA GLN A 109 -9.67 5.51 4.35
C GLN A 109 -9.30 5.99 5.75
N SER A 110 -10.12 5.66 6.73
CA SER A 110 -9.92 6.02 8.13
C SER A 110 -10.25 4.85 9.03
N ASN A 111 -9.33 4.53 9.92
CA ASN A 111 -9.45 3.56 10.98
C ASN A 111 -8.68 4.11 12.20
N SER A 112 -8.64 3.40 13.31
CA SER A 112 -7.92 3.83 14.51
C SER A 112 -6.89 2.81 14.95
N ASP A 113 -5.74 3.30 15.44
CA ASP A 113 -4.77 2.46 16.10
C ASP A 113 -5.12 2.18 17.58
N LYS A 114 -4.22 1.48 18.26
CA LYS A 114 -4.33 1.10 19.69
C LYS A 114 -4.47 2.28 20.65
N ASP A 115 -4.00 3.48 20.28
CA ASP A 115 -4.04 4.70 21.08
C ASP A 115 -5.19 5.63 20.62
N GLY A 116 -6.00 5.21 19.64
CA GLY A 116 -7.08 5.98 19.05
C GLY A 116 -6.59 7.02 18.02
N ALA A 117 -5.33 6.95 17.58
CA ALA A 117 -4.83 7.78 16.51
C ALA A 117 -5.29 7.25 15.14
N GLU A 118 -5.45 8.16 14.18
CA GLU A 118 -5.92 7.81 12.84
C GLU A 118 -4.88 6.99 12.07
N THR A 119 -5.38 5.95 11.42
CA THR A 119 -4.65 5.14 10.43
C THR A 119 -5.45 5.08 9.14
N HIS A 120 -4.75 5.00 8.01
CA HIS A 120 -5.33 5.07 6.67
C HIS A 120 -5.46 3.69 6.03
N ILE A 121 -6.20 2.81 6.69
CA ILE A 121 -6.58 1.47 6.22
C ILE A 121 -8.08 1.29 6.27
N SER A 122 -8.59 0.30 5.54
CA SER A 122 -10.03 0.01 5.49
C SER A 122 -10.65 -0.19 6.89
N GLU A 123 -11.87 0.31 7.07
CA GLU A 123 -12.70 0.07 8.26
C GLU A 123 -13.05 -1.41 8.49
N LEU A 124 -12.85 -2.26 7.47
CA LEU A 124 -13.02 -3.71 7.60
C LEU A 124 -11.91 -4.37 8.42
N PHE A 125 -10.75 -3.73 8.55
CA PHE A 125 -9.77 -4.14 9.55
C PHE A 125 -10.26 -3.82 10.95
N GLU A 126 -9.95 -4.70 11.92
CA GLU A 126 -10.33 -4.49 13.30
C GLU A 126 -9.68 -3.23 13.87
N PRO A 127 -10.46 -2.25 14.39
CA PRO A 127 -9.89 -1.02 14.94
C PRO A 127 -9.09 -1.29 16.22
N GLY A 128 -8.18 -0.38 16.56
CA GLY A 128 -7.36 -0.49 17.77
C GLY A 128 -6.16 -1.45 17.63
N GLY A 129 -5.71 -1.67 16.42
CA GLY A 129 -4.48 -2.43 16.13
C GLY A 129 -3.23 -1.55 16.11
N GLY A 130 -2.12 -2.09 15.61
CA GLY A 130 -0.88 -1.35 15.43
C GLY A 130 -0.96 -0.33 14.29
N HIS A 131 -0.19 0.75 14.44
CA HIS A 131 -0.11 1.82 13.44
C HIS A 131 0.88 1.54 12.30
N ASN A 132 1.60 0.41 12.37
CA ASN A 132 2.54 -0.05 11.35
C ASN A 132 2.54 -1.58 11.27
N THR A 133 3.22 -2.12 10.27
CA THR A 133 3.47 -3.55 10.16
C THR A 133 4.91 -3.82 9.73
N TRP A 134 5.51 -4.87 10.28
CA TRP A 134 6.71 -5.46 9.72
C TRP A 134 6.44 -6.03 8.34
N THR A 135 7.45 -5.99 7.47
CA THR A 135 7.46 -6.65 6.17
C THR A 135 8.54 -7.73 6.14
N TYR A 136 8.57 -8.57 5.13
CA TYR A 136 9.60 -9.62 5.04
C TYR A 136 10.94 -9.11 4.51
N GLU A 137 11.01 -7.88 3.96
CA GLU A 137 12.23 -7.36 3.37
C GLU A 137 13.30 -7.07 4.42
N GLU A 138 14.48 -7.60 4.14
CA GLU A 138 15.71 -7.31 4.86
C GLU A 138 16.52 -6.26 4.12
N LYS A 139 17.17 -5.36 4.86
CA LYS A 139 17.98 -4.32 4.23
C LYS A 139 19.23 -4.94 3.59
N PRO A 140 19.45 -4.74 2.29
CA PRO A 140 20.68 -5.16 1.63
C PRO A 140 21.91 -4.63 2.39
N ASP A 141 22.94 -5.47 2.57
CA ASP A 141 24.20 -5.17 3.28
C ASP A 141 24.08 -4.83 4.79
N TYR A 142 22.88 -4.78 5.35
CA TYR A 142 22.62 -4.48 6.76
C TYR A 142 21.58 -5.44 7.34
N GLN A 143 21.94 -6.72 7.47
CA GLN A 143 21.01 -7.81 7.85
C GLN A 143 20.34 -7.64 9.22
N GLN A 144 20.84 -6.73 10.08
CA GLN A 144 20.20 -6.38 11.35
C GLN A 144 18.99 -5.46 11.21
N TYR A 145 18.68 -4.97 9.99
CA TYR A 145 17.52 -4.13 9.69
C TYR A 145 16.52 -4.86 8.81
N ALA A 146 15.24 -4.69 9.12
CA ALA A 146 14.12 -5.08 8.29
C ALA A 146 13.23 -3.86 7.99
N GLN A 147 12.43 -3.99 6.94
CA GLN A 147 11.51 -2.94 6.54
C GLN A 147 10.22 -3.04 7.36
N LYS A 148 9.63 -1.88 7.65
CA LYS A 148 8.27 -1.76 8.15
C LYS A 148 7.51 -0.70 7.37
N PHE A 149 6.20 -0.83 7.30
CA PHE A 149 5.30 0.12 6.64
C PHE A 149 4.41 0.82 7.66
N SER A 150 4.26 2.14 7.56
CA SER A 150 3.42 2.95 8.45
C SER A 150 2.05 3.20 7.82
N PHE A 151 0.99 2.76 8.49
CA PHE A 151 -0.40 3.05 8.09
C PHE A 151 -0.87 4.46 8.50
N VAL A 152 -0.02 5.24 9.17
CA VAL A 152 -0.29 6.65 9.48
C VAL A 152 0.22 7.56 8.36
N THR A 153 1.42 7.27 7.83
CA THR A 153 2.11 8.16 6.90
C THR A 153 2.24 7.62 5.48
N GLY A 154 1.95 6.31 5.27
CA GLY A 154 2.17 5.64 3.98
C GLY A 154 3.64 5.42 3.62
N ASN A 155 4.56 5.57 4.58
CA ASN A 155 5.98 5.46 4.34
C ASN A 155 6.55 4.11 4.77
N GLU A 156 7.50 3.64 3.98
CA GLU A 156 8.38 2.53 4.32
C GLU A 156 9.57 3.03 5.14
N MET A 157 9.98 2.26 6.12
CA MET A 157 11.10 2.60 7.00
C MET A 157 11.95 1.36 7.31
N TRP A 158 13.28 1.54 7.34
CA TRP A 158 14.18 0.52 7.83
C TRP A 158 14.34 0.65 9.34
N GLU A 159 14.11 -0.44 10.06
CA GLU A 159 14.19 -0.48 11.51
C GLU A 159 15.04 -1.65 11.96
N HIS A 160 15.68 -1.54 13.13
CA HIS A 160 16.44 -2.65 13.72
C HIS A 160 15.49 -3.81 14.05
N LYS A 161 15.87 -5.02 13.69
CA LYS A 161 15.01 -6.20 13.86
C LYS A 161 14.62 -6.50 15.31
N ASP A 162 15.45 -6.09 16.27
CA ASP A 162 15.18 -6.24 17.70
C ASP A 162 14.24 -5.16 18.27
N ASN A 163 13.74 -4.23 17.43
CA ASN A 163 12.83 -3.20 17.89
C ASN A 163 11.44 -3.81 18.20
N GLU A 164 11.00 -3.70 19.45
CA GLU A 164 9.75 -4.25 19.98
C GLU A 164 8.55 -3.28 19.87
N TYR A 165 8.70 -2.14 19.17
CA TYR A 165 7.65 -1.11 19.04
C TYR A 165 6.96 -1.15 17.68
N SER A 166 6.91 -2.33 17.07
CA SER A 166 6.23 -2.55 15.80
C SER A 166 5.25 -3.72 15.92
N TYR A 167 4.47 -3.94 14.88
CA TYR A 167 3.36 -4.90 14.87
C TYR A 167 3.45 -5.76 13.63
N CYS A 168 2.62 -6.77 13.55
CA CYS A 168 2.52 -7.65 12.40
C CYS A 168 1.07 -7.78 11.96
N ARG A 169 0.78 -7.32 10.75
CA ARG A 169 -0.46 -7.61 10.02
C ARG A 169 -0.14 -8.62 8.92
N VAL A 170 -0.61 -9.83 9.10
CA VAL A 170 -0.27 -10.94 8.20
C VAL A 170 -1.16 -10.97 6.97
N THR A 171 -0.59 -11.47 5.90
CA THR A 171 -1.27 -11.71 4.62
C THR A 171 -0.97 -13.12 4.10
N ARG A 172 -1.74 -13.52 3.11
CA ARG A 172 -1.49 -14.70 2.26
C ARG A 172 -1.99 -14.43 0.86
N ASP A 173 -1.49 -15.19 -0.11
CA ASP A 173 -2.01 -15.12 -1.47
C ASP A 173 -3.37 -15.84 -1.53
N VAL A 174 -4.35 -15.21 -2.16
CA VAL A 174 -5.55 -15.92 -2.58
C VAL A 174 -5.15 -16.79 -3.76
N ILE A 175 -5.03 -18.11 -3.54
CA ILE A 175 -4.81 -19.04 -4.62
C ILE A 175 -6.07 -19.00 -5.50
N GLN A 176 -6.01 -18.28 -6.60
CA GLN A 176 -6.99 -18.47 -7.64
C GLN A 176 -6.77 -19.89 -8.14
N GLU A 177 -7.81 -20.73 -8.04
CA GLU A 177 -7.83 -21.98 -8.80
C GLU A 177 -7.37 -21.64 -10.21
N GLU A 178 -6.31 -22.30 -10.68
CA GLU A 178 -5.70 -22.00 -11.98
C GLU A 178 -6.81 -21.75 -12.99
N TRP A 179 -6.88 -20.51 -13.48
CA TRP A 179 -7.77 -20.17 -14.57
C TRP A 179 -7.38 -21.05 -15.77
N GLU A 180 -8.02 -22.22 -15.87
CA GLU A 180 -7.93 -23.05 -17.06
C GLU A 180 -8.75 -22.35 -18.16
N PRO A 181 -8.11 -21.79 -19.19
CA PRO A 181 -8.83 -21.18 -20.30
C PRO A 181 -9.79 -22.21 -20.92
N GLU A 182 -11.00 -21.80 -21.24
CA GLU A 182 -12.05 -22.71 -21.73
C GLU A 182 -11.61 -23.57 -22.93
N TRP A 183 -10.68 -23.08 -23.77
CA TRP A 183 -10.13 -23.85 -24.87
C TRP A 183 -9.34 -25.10 -24.42
N ARG A 184 -8.82 -25.13 -23.17
CA ARG A 184 -8.12 -26.28 -22.61
C ARG A 184 -9.10 -27.36 -22.12
N LYS A 185 -10.33 -26.96 -21.79
CA LYS A 185 -11.41 -27.88 -21.39
C LYS A 185 -11.97 -28.67 -22.58
N GLU A 186 -11.94 -28.07 -23.78
CA GLU A 186 -12.45 -28.69 -25.00
C GLU A 186 -11.54 -29.79 -25.59
N THR A 187 -10.24 -29.78 -25.26
CA THR A 187 -9.28 -30.78 -25.79
C THR A 187 -9.30 -32.12 -25.08
N LYS A 188 -10.01 -32.27 -23.95
CA LYS A 188 -10.12 -33.56 -23.22
C LYS A 188 -11.23 -34.48 -23.75
N THR A 189 -11.98 -34.09 -24.76
CA THR A 189 -13.11 -34.90 -25.29
C THR A 189 -12.75 -35.72 -26.53
N PHE A 190 -11.49 -35.80 -26.94
CA PHE A 190 -11.02 -36.71 -27.99
C PHE A 190 -10.23 -37.90 -27.45
N GLU A 191 -10.88 -38.71 -26.65
CA GLU A 191 -10.46 -40.11 -26.49
C GLU A 191 -11.47 -41.03 -27.18
N ARG A 192 -10.94 -41.84 -28.10
CA ARG A 192 -11.63 -42.82 -28.97
C ARG A 192 -12.21 -43.96 -28.19
#